data_cc7e00c9e01e30e1ebec7966548485a4
#
_entry.id   cc7e00c9e01e30e1ebec7966548485a4
#
_cell.length_a   1.000
_cell.length_b   1.000
_cell.length_c   1.000
_cell.angle_alpha   90.00
_cell.angle_beta   90.00
_cell.angle_gamma   90.00
#
_symmetry.space_group_name_H-M   'P 1'
#
loop_
_entity.id
_entity.type
_entity.pdbx_description
1 polymer ?
#
loop_
_entity_poly.entity_id
_entity_poly.type
_entity_poly.pdbx_seq_one_letter_code
_entity_poly.pdbx_strand_id
1 'polypeptide(L)'
;MAVAVTGGIGAGKSEALASFARHGAAVISSDEIVHELLRSDPEVQAAVRERWGDTVLGPDGAVERDRVANVVFTDRRELEWLEGLLHPRVVATYLRWREKLAELPEPPVVSVTEVPLLYEVGGEERFDAVVVVTASPEVRISRRIRPMQDRERRLISDEDKVARADFAFVNEGSLAELDAFVADVVGRLSSEAR
;
A
#
# COMPACT_ATOMS: atom_id res chain seq x y z
N MET A 1 -9.68 13.81 6.97
CA MET A 1 -9.64 13.48 5.54
C MET A 1 -8.90 12.18 5.31
N ALA A 2 -9.42 11.30 4.46
CA ALA A 2 -8.81 10.02 4.11
C ALA A 2 -8.02 10.15 2.81
N VAL A 3 -6.73 9.84 2.84
CA VAL A 3 -5.80 10.01 1.72
C VAL A 3 -5.23 8.66 1.31
N ALA A 4 -5.20 8.37 0.01
CA ALA A 4 -4.44 7.24 -0.53
C ALA A 4 -3.04 7.69 -1.00
N VAL A 5 -2.01 6.91 -0.70
CA VAL A 5 -0.70 7.01 -1.34
C VAL A 5 -0.51 5.81 -2.25
N THR A 6 -0.28 6.05 -3.54
CA THR A 6 -0.05 5.01 -4.54
C THR A 6 1.13 5.36 -5.47
N GLY A 7 1.47 4.46 -6.38
CA GLY A 7 2.57 4.65 -7.33
C GLY A 7 3.36 3.37 -7.60
N GLY A 8 4.32 3.44 -8.50
CA GLY A 8 5.11 2.30 -8.96
C GLY A 8 5.99 1.65 -7.87
N ILE A 9 6.44 0.43 -8.12
CA ILE A 9 7.41 -0.26 -7.26
C ILE A 9 8.74 0.50 -7.30
N GLY A 10 9.35 0.76 -6.13
CA GLY A 10 10.59 1.52 -6.02
C GLY A 10 10.44 3.05 -6.14
N ALA A 11 9.21 3.57 -6.29
CA ALA A 11 8.96 5.01 -6.37
C ALA A 11 9.18 5.78 -5.06
N GLY A 12 9.21 5.09 -3.90
CA GLY A 12 9.44 5.71 -2.59
C GLY A 12 8.17 5.96 -1.77
N LYS A 13 7.10 5.20 -2.02
CA LYS A 13 5.83 5.29 -1.27
C LYS A 13 5.99 5.13 0.25
N SER A 14 6.80 4.17 0.68
CA SER A 14 7.02 3.92 2.11
C SER A 14 7.71 5.10 2.80
N GLU A 15 8.64 5.79 2.10
CA GLU A 15 9.24 7.01 2.61
C GLU A 15 8.25 8.18 2.63
N ALA A 16 7.39 8.28 1.61
CA ALA A 16 6.30 9.25 1.63
C ALA A 16 5.35 8.99 2.82
N LEU A 17 4.99 7.72 3.08
CA LEU A 17 4.16 7.36 4.23
C LEU A 17 4.83 7.75 5.56
N ALA A 18 6.13 7.48 5.70
CA ALA A 18 6.90 7.90 6.88
C ALA A 18 6.93 9.43 7.03
N SER A 19 7.03 10.17 5.91
CA SER A 19 6.95 11.63 5.92
C SER A 19 5.58 12.14 6.36
N PHE A 20 4.49 11.56 5.86
CA PHE A 20 3.14 11.88 6.35
C PHE A 20 3.02 11.71 7.86
N ALA A 21 3.58 10.62 8.42
CA ALA A 21 3.59 10.40 9.87
C ALA A 21 4.37 11.50 10.62
N ARG A 22 5.53 11.92 10.10
CA ARG A 22 6.32 13.04 10.69
C ARG A 22 5.54 14.36 10.72
N HIS A 23 4.67 14.58 9.75
CA HIS A 23 3.81 15.76 9.65
C HIS A 23 2.44 15.58 10.35
N GLY A 24 2.29 14.59 11.23
CA GLY A 24 1.14 14.43 12.11
C GLY A 24 -0.07 13.70 11.52
N ALA A 25 0.06 13.11 10.34
CA ALA A 25 -0.97 12.22 9.81
C ALA A 25 -0.93 10.85 10.48
N ALA A 26 -2.08 10.22 10.69
CA ALA A 26 -2.13 8.79 10.98
C ALA A 26 -1.87 8.00 9.70
N VAL A 27 -1.06 6.96 9.76
CA VAL A 27 -0.64 6.20 8.57
C VAL A 27 -0.84 4.70 8.73
N ILE A 28 -1.14 4.01 7.62
CA ILE A 28 -1.23 2.55 7.55
C ILE A 28 -0.80 2.07 6.16
N SER A 29 -0.13 0.92 6.10
CA SER A 29 0.29 0.30 4.84
C SER A 29 -0.54 -0.95 4.54
N SER A 30 -1.07 -1.06 3.32
CA SER A 30 -1.75 -2.28 2.85
C SER A 30 -0.81 -3.49 2.85
N ASP A 31 0.48 -3.30 2.58
CA ASP A 31 1.47 -4.38 2.62
C ASP A 31 1.68 -4.90 4.06
N GLU A 32 1.66 -4.01 5.06
CA GLU A 32 1.73 -4.40 6.47
C GLU A 32 0.46 -5.13 6.91
N ILE A 33 -0.72 -4.67 6.46
CA ILE A 33 -2.00 -5.37 6.71
C ILE A 33 -1.96 -6.78 6.14
N VAL A 34 -1.51 -6.96 4.88
CA VAL A 34 -1.36 -8.28 4.26
C VAL A 34 -0.42 -9.17 5.08
N HIS A 35 0.72 -8.62 5.54
CA HIS A 35 1.65 -9.37 6.38
C HIS A 35 0.99 -9.84 7.68
N GLU A 36 0.26 -8.97 8.34
CA GLU A 36 -0.43 -9.30 9.59
C GLU A 36 -1.57 -10.32 9.38
N LEU A 37 -2.36 -10.20 8.31
CA LEU A 37 -3.41 -11.17 7.97
C LEU A 37 -2.82 -12.57 7.74
N LEU A 38 -1.73 -12.69 6.99
CA LEU A 38 -1.07 -13.98 6.78
C LEU A 38 -0.50 -14.56 8.08
N ARG A 39 -0.03 -13.70 8.99
CA ARG A 39 0.61 -14.09 10.25
C ARG A 39 -0.39 -14.49 11.33
N SER A 40 -1.52 -13.80 11.43
CA SER A 40 -2.37 -13.88 12.63
C SER A 40 -3.86 -14.09 12.37
N ASP A 41 -4.38 -13.91 11.14
CA ASP A 41 -5.79 -14.12 10.85
C ASP A 41 -6.09 -15.63 10.70
N PRO A 42 -6.93 -16.24 11.59
CA PRO A 42 -7.17 -17.68 11.58
C PRO A 42 -7.85 -18.17 10.29
N GLU A 43 -8.74 -17.36 9.70
CA GLU A 43 -9.45 -17.74 8.46
C GLU A 43 -8.51 -17.71 7.26
N VAL A 44 -7.64 -16.69 7.19
CA VAL A 44 -6.62 -16.59 6.14
C VAL A 44 -5.64 -17.75 6.26
N GLN A 45 -5.15 -18.05 7.46
CA GLN A 45 -4.24 -19.17 7.70
C GLN A 45 -4.88 -20.51 7.34
N ALA A 46 -6.13 -20.73 7.71
CA ALA A 46 -6.86 -21.95 7.37
C ALA A 46 -7.02 -22.11 5.86
N ALA A 47 -7.45 -21.05 5.15
CA ALA A 47 -7.63 -21.07 3.70
C ALA A 47 -6.30 -21.30 2.95
N VAL A 48 -5.22 -20.67 3.40
CA VAL A 48 -3.88 -20.81 2.81
C VAL A 48 -3.34 -22.24 3.02
N ARG A 49 -3.54 -22.80 4.21
CA ARG A 49 -3.16 -24.20 4.50
C ARG A 49 -3.98 -25.21 3.70
N GLU A 50 -5.27 -25.00 3.59
CA GLU A 50 -6.16 -25.86 2.78
C GLU A 50 -5.73 -25.87 1.32
N ARG A 51 -5.32 -24.70 0.77
CA ARG A 51 -4.95 -24.55 -0.64
C ARG A 51 -3.55 -25.11 -0.97
N TRP A 52 -2.57 -24.85 -0.12
CA TRP A 52 -1.15 -25.14 -0.44
C TRP A 52 -0.47 -26.11 0.53
N GLY A 53 -1.17 -26.55 1.58
CA GLY A 53 -0.64 -27.52 2.54
C GLY A 53 0.63 -27.03 3.24
N ASP A 54 1.53 -27.97 3.51
CA ASP A 54 2.76 -27.73 4.25
C ASP A 54 3.81 -26.93 3.48
N THR A 55 3.61 -26.71 2.17
CA THR A 55 4.58 -25.98 1.33
C THR A 55 4.77 -24.52 1.74
N VAL A 56 3.77 -23.94 2.41
CA VAL A 56 3.78 -22.54 2.87
C VAL A 56 4.03 -22.39 4.36
N LEU A 57 4.25 -23.50 5.07
CA LEU A 57 4.47 -23.49 6.52
C LEU A 57 5.96 -23.44 6.86
N GLY A 58 6.30 -22.65 7.88
CA GLY A 58 7.58 -22.64 8.52
C GLY A 58 7.83 -23.82 9.45
N PRO A 59 9.02 -23.91 10.05
CA PRO A 59 9.37 -24.97 10.98
C PRO A 59 8.50 -25.01 12.25
N ASP A 60 7.91 -23.88 12.62
CA ASP A 60 6.97 -23.71 13.74
C ASP A 60 5.51 -24.00 13.36
N GLY A 61 5.26 -24.39 12.10
CA GLY A 61 3.93 -24.63 11.56
C GLY A 61 3.11 -23.36 11.26
N ALA A 62 3.71 -22.17 11.35
CA ALA A 62 3.09 -20.92 10.93
C ALA A 62 3.21 -20.70 9.43
N VAL A 63 2.28 -19.92 8.84
CA VAL A 63 2.36 -19.52 7.43
C VAL A 63 3.51 -18.53 7.25
N GLU A 64 4.47 -18.88 6.41
CA GLU A 64 5.60 -18.01 6.05
C GLU A 64 5.33 -17.22 4.77
N ARG A 65 5.37 -15.89 4.87
CA ARG A 65 5.13 -14.97 3.75
C ARG A 65 6.02 -15.26 2.53
N ASP A 66 7.30 -15.56 2.74
CA ASP A 66 8.23 -15.82 1.64
C ASP A 66 7.89 -17.12 0.90
N ARG A 67 7.39 -18.12 1.60
CA ARG A 67 6.90 -19.37 0.98
C ARG A 67 5.62 -19.15 0.19
N VAL A 68 4.68 -18.38 0.74
CA VAL A 68 3.47 -17.94 0.01
C VAL A 68 3.87 -17.16 -1.24
N ALA A 69 4.81 -16.21 -1.12
CA ALA A 69 5.31 -15.44 -2.26
C ALA A 69 5.90 -16.34 -3.36
N ASN A 70 6.66 -17.37 -2.99
CA ASN A 70 7.22 -18.33 -3.96
C ASN A 70 6.13 -19.08 -4.75
N VAL A 71 5.01 -19.44 -4.11
CA VAL A 71 3.88 -20.08 -4.79
C VAL A 71 3.21 -19.12 -5.76
N VAL A 72 2.83 -17.93 -5.29
CA VAL A 72 2.04 -16.99 -6.11
C VAL A 72 2.85 -16.31 -7.20
N PHE A 73 4.17 -16.25 -7.08
CA PHE A 73 5.04 -15.71 -8.12
C PHE A 73 5.24 -16.65 -9.30
N THR A 74 5.01 -17.94 -9.11
CA THR A 74 5.18 -18.96 -10.16
C THR A 74 3.88 -19.30 -10.87
N ASP A 75 2.72 -19.03 -10.27
CA ASP A 75 1.41 -19.30 -10.85
C ASP A 75 0.45 -18.12 -10.67
N ARG A 76 0.00 -17.58 -11.81
CA ARG A 76 -0.95 -16.46 -11.87
C ARG A 76 -2.28 -16.77 -11.17
N ARG A 77 -2.79 -17.99 -11.29
CA ARG A 77 -4.08 -18.38 -10.70
C ARG A 77 -4.00 -18.37 -9.18
N GLU A 78 -2.84 -18.76 -8.65
CA GLU A 78 -2.58 -18.73 -7.22
C GLU A 78 -2.48 -17.29 -6.70
N LEU A 79 -1.87 -16.38 -7.48
CA LEU A 79 -1.86 -14.96 -7.17
C LEU A 79 -3.27 -14.37 -7.16
N GLU A 80 -4.07 -14.62 -8.20
CA GLU A 80 -5.45 -14.12 -8.31
C GLU A 80 -6.34 -14.66 -7.16
N TRP A 81 -6.15 -15.92 -6.76
CA TRP A 81 -6.84 -16.50 -5.62
C TRP A 81 -6.46 -15.80 -4.32
N LEU A 82 -5.17 -15.60 -4.07
CA LEU A 82 -4.69 -14.94 -2.87
C LEU A 82 -5.16 -13.49 -2.80
N GLU A 83 -5.11 -12.77 -3.90
CA GLU A 83 -5.64 -11.40 -4.01
C GLU A 83 -7.14 -11.36 -3.69
N GLY A 84 -7.92 -12.30 -4.23
CA GLY A 84 -9.35 -12.44 -3.92
C GLY A 84 -9.64 -12.71 -2.44
N LEU A 85 -8.78 -13.47 -1.76
CA LEU A 85 -8.87 -13.75 -0.32
C LEU A 85 -8.53 -12.52 0.53
N LEU A 86 -7.46 -11.79 0.15
CA LEU A 86 -6.88 -10.74 0.99
C LEU A 86 -7.49 -9.35 0.75
N HIS A 87 -7.81 -8.96 -0.49
CA HIS A 87 -8.29 -7.61 -0.79
C HIS A 87 -9.48 -7.17 0.06
N PRO A 88 -10.58 -7.97 0.19
CA PRO A 88 -11.71 -7.55 1.02
C PRO A 88 -11.33 -7.34 2.49
N ARG A 89 -10.41 -8.17 3.01
CA ARG A 89 -9.92 -8.10 4.39
C ARG A 89 -9.03 -6.89 4.62
N VAL A 90 -8.17 -6.56 3.67
CA VAL A 90 -7.34 -5.35 3.70
C VAL A 90 -8.23 -4.11 3.74
N VAL A 91 -9.24 -4.04 2.84
CA VAL A 91 -10.19 -2.93 2.80
C VAL A 91 -10.93 -2.80 4.13
N ALA A 92 -11.50 -3.88 4.64
CA ALA A 92 -12.20 -3.88 5.93
C ALA A 92 -11.28 -3.46 7.10
N THR A 93 -9.98 -3.80 7.04
CA THR A 93 -9.02 -3.47 8.08
C THR A 93 -8.71 -1.97 8.11
N TYR A 94 -8.38 -1.35 6.97
CA TYR A 94 -8.08 0.09 6.99
C TYR A 94 -9.34 0.94 7.20
N LEU A 95 -10.54 0.50 6.79
CA LEU A 95 -11.79 1.20 7.10
C LEU A 95 -12.07 1.19 8.61
N ARG A 96 -11.99 0.03 9.27
CA ARG A 96 -12.12 -0.08 10.72
C ARG A 96 -11.05 0.73 11.48
N TRP A 97 -9.84 0.79 10.93
CA TRP A 97 -8.78 1.62 11.50
C TRP A 97 -9.14 3.11 11.45
N ARG A 98 -9.70 3.61 10.34
CA ARG A 98 -10.19 4.99 10.23
C ARG A 98 -11.34 5.29 11.19
N GLU A 99 -12.30 4.36 11.32
CA GLU A 99 -13.38 4.48 12.30
C GLU A 99 -12.84 4.66 13.72
N LYS A 100 -11.87 3.83 14.12
CA LYS A 100 -11.21 3.97 15.42
C LYS A 100 -10.45 5.29 15.59
N LEU A 101 -9.84 5.81 14.54
CA LEU A 101 -9.19 7.13 14.59
C LEU A 101 -10.21 8.25 14.85
N ALA A 102 -11.40 8.15 14.27
CA ALA A 102 -12.46 9.15 14.46
C ALA A 102 -13.04 9.14 15.89
N GLU A 103 -12.89 8.04 16.62
CA GLU A 103 -13.33 7.89 18.02
C GLU A 103 -12.32 8.46 19.05
N LEU A 104 -11.11 8.84 18.61
CA LEU A 104 -10.09 9.42 19.50
C LEU A 104 -10.54 10.77 20.04
N PRO A 105 -10.13 11.16 21.27
CA PRO A 105 -10.42 12.49 21.82
C PRO A 105 -9.90 13.63 20.94
N GLU A 106 -8.77 13.42 20.28
CA GLU A 106 -8.17 14.32 19.30
C GLU A 106 -7.90 13.54 18.00
N PRO A 107 -8.89 13.42 17.11
CA PRO A 107 -8.72 12.68 15.87
C PRO A 107 -7.69 13.36 14.95
N PRO A 108 -6.84 12.60 14.25
CA PRO A 108 -5.93 13.18 13.27
C PRO A 108 -6.73 13.80 12.12
N VAL A 109 -6.35 14.97 11.68
CA VAL A 109 -7.02 15.68 10.55
C VAL A 109 -6.86 14.88 9.26
N VAL A 110 -5.72 14.23 9.07
CA VAL A 110 -5.39 13.42 7.88
C VAL A 110 -5.07 11.99 8.29
N SER A 111 -5.69 11.03 7.64
CA SER A 111 -5.36 9.60 7.71
C SER A 111 -4.91 9.11 6.35
N VAL A 112 -3.75 8.45 6.27
CA VAL A 112 -3.12 8.04 5.02
C VAL A 112 -3.02 6.52 4.94
N THR A 113 -3.49 5.95 3.84
CA THR A 113 -3.35 4.53 3.54
C THR A 113 -2.46 4.36 2.30
N GLU A 114 -1.35 3.63 2.42
CA GLU A 114 -0.59 3.20 1.25
C GLU A 114 -1.32 2.04 0.55
N VAL A 115 -1.68 2.23 -0.73
CA VAL A 115 -2.38 1.22 -1.54
C VAL A 115 -1.67 1.08 -2.90
N PRO A 116 -0.77 0.10 -3.07
CA PRO A 116 0.04 -0.03 -4.28
C PRO A 116 -0.77 -0.21 -5.57
N LEU A 117 -1.90 -0.91 -5.52
CA LEU A 117 -2.77 -1.24 -6.65
C LEU A 117 -4.09 -0.45 -6.64
N LEU A 118 -4.07 0.80 -6.15
CA LEU A 118 -5.28 1.60 -5.90
C LEU A 118 -6.19 1.68 -7.12
N TYR A 119 -5.65 2.10 -8.25
CA TYR A 119 -6.40 2.32 -9.48
C TYR A 119 -6.74 1.01 -10.22
N GLU A 120 -5.88 0.00 -10.08
CA GLU A 120 -6.06 -1.32 -10.67
C GLU A 120 -7.28 -2.06 -10.09
N VAL A 121 -7.64 -1.74 -8.85
CA VAL A 121 -8.80 -2.34 -8.15
C VAL A 121 -9.98 -1.38 -8.02
N GLY A 122 -9.92 -0.18 -8.63
CA GLY A 122 -10.96 0.84 -8.52
C GLY A 122 -11.19 1.31 -7.08
N GLY A 123 -10.11 1.50 -6.34
CA GLY A 123 -10.14 1.80 -4.91
C GLY A 123 -10.18 3.28 -4.57
N GLU A 124 -9.98 4.16 -5.54
CA GLU A 124 -9.83 5.61 -5.34
C GLU A 124 -11.05 6.28 -4.72
N GLU A 125 -12.25 5.82 -5.06
CA GLU A 125 -13.52 6.38 -4.54
C GLU A 125 -13.69 6.27 -3.01
N ARG A 126 -12.81 5.49 -2.34
CA ARG A 126 -12.80 5.33 -0.88
C ARG A 126 -11.98 6.39 -0.15
N PHE A 127 -11.43 7.35 -0.90
CA PHE A 127 -10.52 8.38 -0.38
C PHE A 127 -10.97 9.76 -0.81
N ASP A 128 -10.71 10.73 0.05
CA ASP A 128 -10.99 12.15 -0.22
C ASP A 128 -9.96 12.76 -1.17
N ALA A 129 -8.73 12.21 -1.16
CA ALA A 129 -7.66 12.62 -2.05
C ALA A 129 -6.68 11.45 -2.34
N VAL A 130 -6.04 11.50 -3.49
CA VAL A 130 -5.02 10.54 -3.94
C VAL A 130 -3.70 11.26 -4.20
N VAL A 131 -2.64 10.77 -3.56
CA VAL A 131 -1.26 11.18 -3.77
C VAL A 131 -0.54 10.10 -4.56
N VAL A 132 -0.01 10.45 -5.73
CA VAL A 132 0.79 9.56 -6.57
C VAL A 132 2.27 9.90 -6.42
N VAL A 133 3.07 8.92 -6.04
CA VAL A 133 4.54 9.03 -6.00
C VAL A 133 5.12 8.21 -7.14
N THR A 134 5.84 8.85 -8.04
CA THR A 134 6.53 8.20 -9.16
C THR A 134 8.04 8.42 -9.09
N ALA A 135 8.80 7.71 -9.90
CA ALA A 135 10.22 7.98 -10.18
C ALA A 135 10.55 7.40 -11.55
N SER A 136 11.61 7.92 -12.19
CA SER A 136 12.08 7.36 -13.46
C SER A 136 12.41 5.87 -13.35
N PRO A 137 12.36 5.13 -14.46
CA PRO A 137 12.70 3.71 -14.48
C PRO A 137 14.11 3.45 -13.91
N GLU A 138 15.08 4.31 -14.23
CA GLU A 138 16.47 4.23 -13.78
C GLU A 138 16.57 4.33 -12.26
N VAL A 139 15.89 5.30 -11.65
CA VAL A 139 15.85 5.50 -10.21
C VAL A 139 15.14 4.32 -9.53
N ARG A 140 14.02 3.85 -10.09
CA ARG A 140 13.30 2.69 -9.54
C ARG A 140 14.12 1.41 -9.59
N ILE A 141 14.86 1.17 -10.69
CA ILE A 141 15.76 0.03 -10.83
C ILE A 141 16.88 0.08 -9.78
N SER A 142 17.50 1.25 -9.57
CA SER A 142 18.57 1.42 -8.58
C SER A 142 18.13 1.18 -7.14
N ARG A 143 16.86 1.41 -6.83
CA ARG A 143 16.25 1.21 -5.49
C ARG A 143 15.73 -0.20 -5.25
N ARG A 144 15.73 -1.07 -6.26
CA ARG A 144 15.15 -2.43 -6.15
C ARG A 144 16.12 -3.42 -5.55
N ILE A 145 15.58 -4.27 -4.70
CA ILE A 145 16.27 -5.43 -4.13
C ILE A 145 16.05 -6.68 -5.01
N ARG A 146 15.01 -6.71 -5.84
CA ARG A 146 14.62 -7.85 -6.69
C ARG A 146 14.36 -7.42 -8.14
N PRO A 147 14.60 -8.31 -9.15
CA PRO A 147 14.33 -8.04 -10.56
C PRO A 147 12.85 -7.73 -10.83
N MET A 148 12.61 -7.01 -11.91
CA MET A 148 11.27 -6.70 -12.43
C MET A 148 10.55 -8.01 -12.82
N GLN A 149 9.32 -8.20 -12.34
CA GLN A 149 8.50 -9.37 -12.64
C GLN A 149 7.39 -9.01 -13.64
N ASP A 150 6.82 -10.01 -14.34
CA ASP A 150 5.70 -9.84 -15.29
C ASP A 150 4.46 -9.13 -14.69
N ARG A 151 4.39 -9.06 -13.36
CA ARG A 151 3.36 -8.34 -12.60
C ARG A 151 3.31 -6.84 -12.94
N GLU A 152 4.45 -6.23 -13.24
CA GLU A 152 4.52 -4.78 -13.55
C GLU A 152 3.92 -4.43 -14.92
N ARG A 153 3.86 -5.39 -15.85
CA ARG A 153 3.27 -5.18 -17.18
C ARG A 153 1.76 -4.96 -17.17
N ARG A 154 1.10 -5.19 -16.04
CA ARG A 154 -0.36 -5.05 -15.86
C ARG A 154 -0.73 -3.82 -15.08
N LEU A 155 0.25 -3.11 -14.57
CA LEU A 155 0.00 -1.89 -13.82
C LEU A 155 -0.42 -0.79 -14.79
N ILE A 156 -1.37 0.02 -14.37
CA ILE A 156 -1.69 1.29 -15.01
C ILE A 156 -0.39 2.11 -15.06
N SER A 157 -0.16 2.79 -16.17
CA SER A 157 1.07 3.59 -16.36
C SER A 157 1.21 4.67 -15.29
N ASP A 158 2.44 5.06 -14.97
CA ASP A 158 2.65 6.16 -14.01
C ASP A 158 2.04 7.47 -14.53
N GLU A 159 2.04 7.69 -15.85
CA GLU A 159 1.41 8.84 -16.50
C GLU A 159 -0.10 8.87 -16.27
N ASP A 160 -0.78 7.73 -16.47
CA ASP A 160 -2.22 7.61 -16.22
C ASP A 160 -2.56 7.77 -14.74
N LYS A 161 -1.71 7.27 -13.84
CA LYS A 161 -1.88 7.46 -12.39
C LYS A 161 -1.75 8.93 -12.01
N VAL A 162 -0.73 9.61 -12.51
CA VAL A 162 -0.52 11.04 -12.28
C VAL A 162 -1.68 11.88 -12.81
N ALA A 163 -2.21 11.56 -13.99
CA ALA A 163 -3.34 12.26 -14.59
C ALA A 163 -4.65 12.16 -13.77
N ARG A 164 -4.76 11.15 -12.90
CA ARG A 164 -5.93 10.88 -12.04
C ARG A 164 -5.71 11.31 -10.59
N ALA A 165 -4.52 11.76 -10.22
CA ALA A 165 -4.15 12.11 -8.86
C ALA A 165 -4.55 13.55 -8.51
N ASP A 166 -4.91 13.79 -7.24
CA ASP A 166 -5.06 15.15 -6.70
C ASP A 166 -3.70 15.80 -6.44
N PHE A 167 -2.71 14.98 -6.06
CA PHE A 167 -1.32 15.39 -5.86
C PHE A 167 -0.38 14.37 -6.49
N ALA A 168 0.68 14.85 -7.14
CA ALA A 168 1.69 13.98 -7.75
C ALA A 168 3.11 14.48 -7.44
N PHE A 169 4.01 13.55 -7.14
CA PHE A 169 5.43 13.83 -6.90
C PHE A 169 6.33 12.90 -7.70
N VAL A 170 7.26 13.47 -8.43
CA VAL A 170 8.31 12.72 -9.13
C VAL A 170 9.53 12.67 -8.21
N ASN A 171 9.76 11.51 -7.61
CA ASN A 171 10.76 11.28 -6.57
C ASN A 171 12.13 10.91 -7.16
N GLU A 172 12.79 11.88 -7.78
CA GLU A 172 14.14 11.76 -8.37
C GLU A 172 15.21 12.47 -7.55
N GLY A 173 14.78 13.27 -6.59
CA GLY A 173 15.64 14.11 -5.78
C GLY A 173 15.95 13.56 -4.39
N SER A 174 16.13 14.47 -3.47
CA SER A 174 16.45 14.19 -2.07
C SER A 174 15.22 13.83 -1.25
N LEU A 175 15.45 13.18 -0.10
CA LEU A 175 14.40 12.94 0.90
C LEU A 175 13.80 14.26 1.42
N ALA A 176 14.58 15.34 1.45
CA ALA A 176 14.10 16.66 1.87
C ALA A 176 13.07 17.26 0.90
N GLU A 177 13.22 17.05 -0.41
CA GLU A 177 12.23 17.48 -1.40
C GLU A 177 10.91 16.72 -1.27
N LEU A 178 10.99 15.40 -1.05
CA LEU A 178 9.80 14.58 -0.76
C LEU A 178 9.12 15.04 0.54
N ASP A 179 9.89 15.31 1.58
CA ASP A 179 9.36 15.75 2.87
C ASP A 179 8.70 17.14 2.78
N ALA A 180 9.29 18.08 2.04
CA ALA A 180 8.70 19.39 1.77
C ALA A 180 7.40 19.29 0.96
N PHE A 181 7.34 18.41 -0.06
CA PHE A 181 6.10 18.14 -0.80
C PHE A 181 5.00 17.58 0.12
N VAL A 182 5.32 16.60 0.96
CA VAL A 182 4.36 16.03 1.89
C VAL A 182 3.86 17.06 2.91
N ALA A 183 4.74 17.94 3.41
CA ALA A 183 4.36 19.04 4.31
C ALA A 183 3.34 19.98 3.64
N ASP A 184 3.54 20.34 2.37
CA ASP A 184 2.59 21.18 1.60
C ASP A 184 1.24 20.46 1.43
N VAL A 185 1.24 19.18 1.05
CA VAL A 185 0.02 18.37 0.93
C VAL A 185 -0.76 18.32 2.24
N VAL A 186 -0.10 18.01 3.37
CA VAL A 186 -0.75 17.97 4.68
C VAL A 186 -1.31 19.33 5.06
N GLY A 187 -0.58 20.42 4.78
CA GLY A 187 -1.02 21.78 5.03
C GLY A 187 -2.30 22.14 4.27
N ARG A 188 -2.38 21.82 2.98
CA ARG A 188 -3.58 22.04 2.13
C ARG A 188 -4.77 21.24 2.63
N LEU A 189 -4.62 19.93 2.81
CA LEU A 189 -5.67 19.04 3.28
C LEU A 189 -6.19 19.44 4.66
N SER A 190 -5.30 19.89 5.54
CA SER A 190 -5.69 20.37 6.87
C SER A 190 -6.48 21.70 6.82
N SER A 191 -6.25 22.50 5.79
CA SER A 191 -6.99 23.76 5.58
C SER A 191 -8.39 23.53 5.00
N GLU A 192 -8.54 22.52 4.14
CA GLU A 192 -9.83 22.12 3.53
C GLU A 192 -10.75 21.38 4.52
N ALA A 193 -10.18 20.74 5.54
CA ALA A 193 -10.94 20.02 6.58
C ALA A 193 -11.55 20.92 7.67
N ARG A 194 -11.29 22.23 7.64
CA ARG A 194 -11.80 23.24 8.59
C ARG A 194 -13.04 23.96 8.04
#